data_008af339813ef6920c343d295709ae15
#
_entry.id   008af339813ef6920c343d295709ae15
#
_cell.length_a   1.000
_cell.length_b   1.000
_cell.length_c   1.000
_cell.angle_alpha   90.00
_cell.angle_beta   90.00
_cell.angle_gamma   90.00
#
_symmetry.space_group_name_H-M   'P 1'
#
loop_
_entity.id
_entity.type
_entity.pdbx_description
1 polymer ?
#
loop_
_entity_poly.entity_id
_entity_poly.type
_entity_poly.pdbx_seq_one_letter_code
_entity_poly.pdbx_strand_id
1 'polypeptide(L)'
;EFVIRNASVRWVDEQRALEPLILSQLDFLMRNGVRSHDFRVDAVLPEGWGDRLQLVGRFRRPLLAGKPGRWMDWQGQVFANFARVEIARIFPNFSLGEGVALQRGRGALRIWADISKGEWVGGVADVALVDAAARLGTGLEPLEFLTLTGRIGARAPVGGFEIQTEGLQFQTRDGLLWPGGNLLFSHSAAQGRAPARSELRADRLDLAAVSQIAGRLPLATATHALISGHPVKGLVETVQARWQGETAQPETYELRAKISGLNVRSAHAMDGGAAKTG
;
A
#
# COMPACT_ATOMS: atom_id res chain seq x y z
N GLU A 1 -3.56 -1.93 36.00
CA GLU A 1 -4.17 -2.90 35.08
C GLU A 1 -5.67 -2.67 35.03
N PHE A 2 -6.24 -2.66 33.83
CA PHE A 2 -7.68 -2.53 33.59
C PHE A 2 -8.13 -3.66 32.68
N VAL A 3 -9.22 -4.34 33.02
CA VAL A 3 -9.72 -5.53 32.30
C VAL A 3 -11.22 -5.40 32.09
N ILE A 4 -11.66 -5.60 30.85
CA ILE A 4 -13.06 -5.84 30.48
C ILE A 4 -13.13 -7.25 29.89
N ARG A 5 -14.17 -8.01 30.19
CA ARG A 5 -14.36 -9.33 29.60
C ARG A 5 -15.79 -9.49 29.10
N ASN A 6 -15.91 -10.17 27.97
CA ASN A 6 -17.18 -10.55 27.34
C ASN A 6 -18.16 -9.37 27.20
N ALA A 7 -17.63 -8.21 26.81
CA ALA A 7 -18.45 -7.02 26.58
C ALA A 7 -18.99 -6.97 25.15
N SER A 8 -20.00 -6.12 24.95
CA SER A 8 -20.45 -5.72 23.64
C SER A 8 -20.25 -4.21 23.50
N VAL A 9 -19.62 -3.79 22.40
CA VAL A 9 -19.36 -2.38 22.13
C VAL A 9 -20.01 -1.99 20.81
N ARG A 10 -20.80 -0.94 20.82
CA ARG A 10 -21.39 -0.32 19.63
C ARG A 10 -20.66 1.00 19.35
N TRP A 11 -19.96 1.04 18.23
CA TRP A 11 -19.29 2.25 17.73
C TRP A 11 -20.14 2.90 16.66
N VAL A 12 -20.43 4.18 16.81
CA VAL A 12 -21.18 5.00 15.85
C VAL A 12 -20.29 6.14 15.40
N ASP A 13 -20.02 6.23 14.10
CA ASP A 13 -19.34 7.39 13.50
C ASP A 13 -20.40 8.37 12.99
N GLU A 14 -20.74 9.35 13.83
CA GLU A 14 -21.76 10.38 13.51
C GLU A 14 -21.30 11.32 12.39
N GLN A 15 -19.98 11.48 12.19
CA GLN A 15 -19.45 12.38 11.18
C GLN A 15 -19.56 11.82 9.76
N ARG A 16 -19.50 10.50 9.63
CA ARG A 16 -19.46 9.82 8.31
C ARG A 16 -20.74 9.09 7.98
N ALA A 17 -21.73 9.08 8.87
CA ALA A 17 -23.02 8.37 8.71
C ALA A 17 -22.86 6.90 8.29
N LEU A 18 -21.85 6.22 8.85
CA LEU A 18 -21.55 4.81 8.57
C LEU A 18 -22.46 3.89 9.41
N GLU A 19 -22.64 2.65 8.92
CA GLU A 19 -23.29 1.60 9.70
C GLU A 19 -22.54 1.43 11.05
N PRO A 20 -23.27 1.34 12.18
CA PRO A 20 -22.62 1.12 13.48
C PRO A 20 -21.81 -0.17 13.52
N LEU A 21 -20.57 -0.09 13.93
CA LEU A 21 -19.73 -1.25 14.19
C LEU A 21 -20.11 -1.84 15.57
N ILE A 22 -20.64 -3.05 15.58
CA ILE A 22 -21.00 -3.76 16.81
C ILE A 22 -19.99 -4.89 17.03
N LEU A 23 -19.12 -4.71 18.01
CA LEU A 23 -18.19 -5.75 18.46
C LEU A 23 -18.83 -6.56 19.59
N SER A 24 -18.82 -7.87 19.49
CA SER A 24 -19.29 -8.78 20.53
C SER A 24 -18.17 -9.62 21.10
N GLN A 25 -18.42 -10.24 22.27
CA GLN A 25 -17.41 -11.03 23.00
C GLN A 25 -16.08 -10.30 23.10
N LEU A 26 -16.14 -9.01 23.41
CA LEU A 26 -14.96 -8.16 23.49
C LEU A 26 -14.27 -8.39 24.84
N ASP A 27 -13.01 -8.81 24.75
CA ASP A 27 -12.07 -8.82 25.85
C ASP A 27 -11.06 -7.68 25.66
N PHE A 28 -10.94 -6.82 26.66
CA PHE A 28 -9.98 -5.72 26.66
C PHE A 28 -9.08 -5.81 27.89
N LEU A 29 -7.80 -5.73 27.65
CA LEU A 29 -6.78 -5.67 28.69
C LEU A 29 -5.90 -4.44 28.46
N MET A 30 -5.71 -3.64 29.48
CA MET A 30 -4.76 -2.51 29.46
C MET A 30 -3.84 -2.57 30.66
N ARG A 31 -2.54 -2.43 30.41
CA ARG A 31 -1.48 -2.34 31.40
C ARG A 31 -0.75 -1.02 31.27
N ASN A 32 -0.80 -0.21 32.32
CA ASN A 32 -0.11 1.05 32.38
C ASN A 32 1.08 0.95 33.35
N GLY A 33 2.28 1.11 32.82
CA GLY A 33 3.48 1.36 33.60
C GLY A 33 3.74 2.86 33.72
N VAL A 34 4.86 3.24 34.30
CA VAL A 34 5.25 4.67 34.46
C VAL A 34 5.39 5.37 33.09
N ARG A 35 5.86 4.63 32.09
CA ARG A 35 6.13 5.15 30.74
C ARG A 35 5.64 4.22 29.62
N SER A 36 5.25 3.00 29.94
CA SER A 36 4.73 2.02 28.98
C SER A 36 3.22 1.88 29.13
N HIS A 37 2.56 1.74 27.99
CA HIS A 37 1.11 1.55 27.91
C HIS A 37 0.88 0.43 26.89
N ASP A 38 0.47 -0.71 27.38
CA ASP A 38 0.19 -1.89 26.57
C ASP A 38 -1.31 -2.17 26.60
N PHE A 39 -1.91 -2.44 25.46
CA PHE A 39 -3.29 -2.89 25.39
C PHE A 39 -3.45 -4.09 24.46
N ARG A 40 -4.48 -4.88 24.76
CA ARG A 40 -4.94 -5.96 23.91
C ARG A 40 -6.46 -5.92 23.83
N VAL A 41 -6.98 -6.07 22.61
CA VAL A 41 -8.39 -6.25 22.30
C VAL A 41 -8.55 -7.52 21.51
N ASP A 42 -9.45 -8.39 21.95
CA ASP A 42 -9.94 -9.54 21.19
C ASP A 42 -11.46 -9.37 21.08
N ALA A 43 -12.02 -9.42 19.87
CA ALA A 43 -13.46 -9.23 19.68
C ALA A 43 -13.96 -10.01 18.45
N VAL A 44 -15.25 -10.30 18.43
CA VAL A 44 -15.96 -10.87 17.29
C VAL A 44 -16.59 -9.74 16.49
N LEU A 45 -16.34 -9.72 15.18
CA LEU A 45 -16.92 -8.77 14.24
C LEU A 45 -18.40 -9.09 13.94
N PRO A 46 -19.19 -8.14 13.44
CA PRO A 46 -20.54 -8.41 12.95
C PRO A 46 -20.55 -9.48 11.86
N GLU A 47 -21.66 -10.18 11.74
CA GLU A 47 -21.87 -11.16 10.66
C GLU A 47 -21.67 -10.50 9.30
N GLY A 48 -20.92 -11.17 8.41
CA GLY A 48 -20.56 -10.66 7.08
C GLY A 48 -19.43 -9.62 7.07
N TRP A 49 -18.88 -9.19 8.23
CA TRP A 49 -17.75 -8.27 8.29
C TRP A 49 -16.41 -9.01 8.45
N GLY A 50 -16.46 -10.17 9.05
CA GLY A 50 -15.30 -11.00 9.29
C GLY A 50 -15.48 -11.90 10.51
N ASP A 51 -14.37 -12.50 10.91
CA ASP A 51 -14.35 -13.37 12.08
C ASP A 51 -13.89 -12.60 13.35
N ARG A 52 -12.89 -13.13 14.01
CA ARG A 52 -12.31 -12.54 15.22
C ARG A 52 -11.22 -11.53 14.87
N LEU A 53 -11.33 -10.35 15.47
CA LEU A 53 -10.30 -9.32 15.46
C LEU A 53 -9.41 -9.48 16.69
N GLN A 54 -8.10 -9.41 16.49
CA GLN A 54 -7.13 -9.20 17.55
C GLN A 54 -6.38 -7.89 17.31
N LEU A 55 -6.33 -7.03 18.32
CA LEU A 55 -5.55 -5.80 18.35
C LEU A 55 -4.58 -5.83 19.54
N VAL A 56 -3.31 -5.48 19.30
CA VAL A 56 -2.31 -5.33 20.36
C VAL A 56 -1.56 -4.03 20.13
N GLY A 57 -1.55 -3.17 21.12
CA GLY A 57 -0.80 -1.92 21.07
C GLY A 57 0.27 -1.88 22.17
N ARG A 58 1.45 -1.37 21.80
CA ARG A 58 2.56 -1.12 22.73
C ARG A 58 3.07 0.28 22.53
N PHE A 59 2.91 1.13 23.53
CA PHE A 59 3.27 2.54 23.46
C PHE A 59 4.23 2.92 24.56
N ARG A 60 5.04 3.92 24.28
CA ARG A 60 5.94 4.54 25.27
C ARG A 60 5.74 6.05 25.23
N ARG A 61 5.68 6.64 26.41
CA ARG A 61 5.68 8.08 26.59
C ARG A 61 7.12 8.59 26.49
N PRO A 62 7.40 9.66 25.71
CA PRO A 62 8.71 10.32 25.68
C PRO A 62 9.09 10.86 27.06
N LEU A 63 10.41 10.94 27.35
CA LEU A 63 10.93 11.42 28.64
C LEU A 63 10.51 12.87 28.96
N LEU A 64 10.41 13.71 27.93
CA LEU A 64 10.10 15.15 28.05
C LEU A 64 8.65 15.49 27.72
N ALA A 65 7.72 14.54 27.79
CA ALA A 65 6.31 14.80 27.56
C ALA A 65 5.74 15.68 28.68
N GLY A 66 5.32 16.90 28.34
CA GLY A 66 4.94 17.92 29.30
C GLY A 66 3.67 17.67 30.11
N LYS A 67 2.78 16.75 29.67
CA LYS A 67 1.53 16.43 30.38
C LYS A 67 1.34 14.91 30.51
N PRO A 68 1.27 14.37 31.76
CA PRO A 68 0.90 12.98 31.97
C PRO A 68 -0.49 12.69 31.40
N GLY A 69 -0.65 11.55 30.70
CA GLY A 69 -1.95 11.14 30.16
C GLY A 69 -2.29 11.63 28.75
N ARG A 70 -1.48 12.49 28.13
CA ARG A 70 -1.69 12.91 26.75
C ARG A 70 -1.24 11.81 25.79
N TRP A 71 -2.17 10.94 25.40
CA TRP A 71 -1.91 9.79 24.51
C TRP A 71 -1.37 10.20 23.13
N MET A 72 -1.69 11.43 22.66
CA MET A 72 -1.14 11.98 21.42
C MET A 72 0.38 12.16 21.44
N ASP A 73 1.04 12.20 22.60
CA ASP A 73 2.49 12.28 22.69
C ASP A 73 3.16 10.90 22.67
N TRP A 74 2.39 9.82 22.68
CA TRP A 74 2.92 8.46 22.73
C TRP A 74 3.49 8.02 21.38
N GLN A 75 4.52 7.17 21.47
CA GLN A 75 5.12 6.53 20.32
C GLN A 75 5.04 5.02 20.53
N GLY A 76 4.70 4.30 19.50
CA GLY A 76 4.56 2.86 19.63
C GLY A 76 4.08 2.18 18.37
N GLN A 77 3.68 0.94 18.55
CA GLN A 77 3.23 0.10 17.46
C GLN A 77 1.89 -0.54 17.81
N VAL A 78 1.02 -0.62 16.81
CA VAL A 78 -0.23 -1.37 16.86
C VAL A 78 -0.13 -2.54 15.90
N PHE A 79 -0.42 -3.73 16.41
CA PHE A 79 -0.63 -4.93 15.62
C PHE A 79 -2.12 -5.23 15.52
N ALA A 80 -2.61 -5.49 14.31
CA ALA A 80 -3.97 -5.95 14.06
C ALA A 80 -3.94 -7.27 13.26
N ASN A 81 -4.74 -8.23 13.67
CA ASN A 81 -4.87 -9.51 12.97
C ASN A 81 -6.35 -9.82 12.73
N PHE A 82 -6.65 -10.01 11.47
CA PHE A 82 -7.95 -10.44 10.98
C PHE A 82 -7.75 -11.78 10.25
N ALA A 83 -8.23 -12.86 10.81
CA ALA A 83 -8.18 -14.18 10.18
C ALA A 83 -9.03 -14.20 8.90
N ARG A 84 -10.15 -13.50 8.93
CA ARG A 84 -11.03 -13.22 7.80
C ARG A 84 -11.69 -11.86 7.99
N VAL A 85 -11.69 -11.04 6.95
CA VAL A 85 -12.25 -9.70 6.96
C VAL A 85 -12.87 -9.36 5.61
N GLU A 86 -13.97 -8.61 5.62
CA GLU A 86 -14.52 -7.91 4.47
C GLU A 86 -14.03 -6.45 4.52
N ILE A 87 -13.08 -6.13 3.65
CA ILE A 87 -12.36 -4.84 3.68
C ILE A 87 -13.32 -3.65 3.59
N ALA A 88 -14.30 -3.72 2.68
CA ALA A 88 -15.25 -2.64 2.45
C ALA A 88 -16.10 -2.30 3.70
N ARG A 89 -16.27 -3.26 4.60
CA ARG A 89 -17.04 -3.08 5.84
C ARG A 89 -16.21 -2.47 6.96
N ILE A 90 -14.96 -2.92 7.13
CA ILE A 90 -14.07 -2.44 8.19
C ILE A 90 -13.42 -1.10 7.84
N PHE A 91 -13.09 -0.91 6.56
CA PHE A 91 -12.36 0.26 6.08
C PHE A 91 -13.13 1.00 4.96
N PRO A 92 -14.41 1.36 5.15
CA PRO A 92 -15.27 1.85 4.08
C PRO A 92 -14.78 3.12 3.40
N ASN A 93 -13.90 3.87 4.03
CA ASN A 93 -13.31 5.10 3.51
C ASN A 93 -11.81 5.20 3.84
N PHE A 94 -11.15 4.04 3.91
CA PHE A 94 -9.73 4.01 4.22
C PHE A 94 -8.93 4.45 3.00
N SER A 95 -8.41 5.66 3.04
CA SER A 95 -7.50 6.21 2.05
C SER A 95 -6.07 6.12 2.55
N LEU A 96 -5.18 5.57 1.73
CA LEU A 96 -3.74 5.51 2.00
C LEU A 96 -2.99 6.75 1.48
N GLY A 97 -3.71 7.73 0.95
CA GLY A 97 -3.18 8.94 0.33
C GLY A 97 -4.14 9.51 -0.71
N GLU A 98 -3.76 10.54 -1.43
CA GLU A 98 -4.58 11.15 -2.47
C GLU A 98 -4.92 10.14 -3.58
N GLY A 99 -6.19 9.74 -3.67
CA GLY A 99 -6.70 8.84 -4.69
C GLY A 99 -6.34 7.36 -4.53
N VAL A 100 -5.56 6.97 -3.49
CA VAL A 100 -5.21 5.58 -3.21
C VAL A 100 -6.23 4.99 -2.23
N ALA A 101 -6.97 3.98 -2.66
CA ALA A 101 -8.00 3.35 -1.84
C ALA A 101 -8.13 1.85 -2.13
N LEU A 102 -8.24 1.05 -1.09
CA LEU A 102 -8.65 -0.33 -1.16
C LEU A 102 -10.17 -0.37 -1.04
N GLN A 103 -10.87 -0.65 -2.14
CA GLN A 103 -12.33 -0.50 -2.24
C GLN A 103 -13.08 -1.73 -1.75
N ARG A 104 -12.54 -2.93 -1.99
CA ARG A 104 -13.12 -4.22 -1.59
C ARG A 104 -12.03 -5.28 -1.48
N GLY A 105 -12.37 -6.40 -0.87
CA GLY A 105 -11.52 -7.56 -0.73
C GLY A 105 -11.92 -8.38 0.47
N ARG A 106 -11.83 -9.69 0.37
CA ARG A 106 -12.13 -10.64 1.44
C ARG A 106 -10.92 -11.51 1.71
N GLY A 107 -10.61 -11.78 2.97
CA GLY A 107 -9.52 -12.67 3.30
C GLY A 107 -8.81 -12.35 4.59
N ALA A 108 -7.56 -12.79 4.72
CA ALA A 108 -6.73 -12.56 5.89
C ALA A 108 -5.92 -11.27 5.74
N LEU A 109 -5.78 -10.55 6.85
CA LEU A 109 -5.02 -9.32 6.93
C LEU A 109 -4.29 -9.23 8.27
N ARG A 110 -2.99 -8.99 8.26
CA ARG A 110 -2.19 -8.65 9.43
C ARG A 110 -1.51 -7.32 9.20
N ILE A 111 -1.62 -6.43 10.16
CA ILE A 111 -1.09 -5.07 10.05
C ILE A 111 -0.20 -4.79 11.25
N TRP A 112 0.95 -4.22 11.01
CA TRP A 112 1.83 -3.57 11.99
C TRP A 112 1.91 -2.10 11.62
N ALA A 113 1.37 -1.23 12.46
CA ALA A 113 1.35 0.21 12.24
C ALA A 113 2.20 0.92 13.29
N ASP A 114 3.15 1.71 12.83
CA ASP A 114 3.98 2.57 13.67
C ASP A 114 3.28 3.92 13.85
N ILE A 115 3.07 4.28 15.11
CA ILE A 115 2.38 5.51 15.50
C ILE A 115 3.34 6.40 16.26
N SER A 116 3.38 7.67 15.92
CA SER A 116 4.16 8.69 16.62
C SER A 116 3.36 9.97 16.69
N LYS A 117 3.25 10.55 17.89
CA LYS A 117 2.47 11.77 18.14
C LYS A 117 1.01 11.71 17.69
N GLY A 118 0.40 10.54 17.84
CA GLY A 118 -0.98 10.29 17.42
C GLY A 118 -1.17 10.13 15.90
N GLU A 119 -0.10 10.19 15.12
CA GLU A 119 -0.12 10.05 13.67
C GLU A 119 0.51 8.73 13.23
N TRP A 120 0.02 8.17 12.15
CA TRP A 120 0.65 7.04 11.48
C TRP A 120 1.93 7.51 10.77
N VAL A 121 3.05 6.85 11.05
CA VAL A 121 4.36 7.18 10.45
C VAL A 121 4.93 6.08 9.58
N GLY A 122 4.34 4.90 9.65
CA GLY A 122 4.72 3.76 8.82
C GLY A 122 4.05 2.48 9.26
N GLY A 123 4.27 1.43 8.47
CA GLY A 123 3.75 0.12 8.82
C GLY A 123 3.94 -0.89 7.71
N VAL A 124 3.54 -2.12 8.02
CA VAL A 124 3.59 -3.26 7.13
C VAL A 124 2.29 -4.04 7.23
N ALA A 125 1.80 -4.54 6.11
CA ALA A 125 0.64 -5.41 6.05
C ALA A 125 0.95 -6.70 5.29
N ASP A 126 0.69 -7.86 5.90
CA ASP A 126 0.57 -9.14 5.19
C ASP A 126 -0.85 -9.28 4.70
N VAL A 127 -1.02 -9.52 3.41
CA VAL A 127 -2.32 -9.63 2.76
C VAL A 127 -2.48 -10.99 2.10
N ALA A 128 -3.67 -11.59 2.25
CA ALA A 128 -4.10 -12.76 1.50
C ALA A 128 -5.59 -12.59 1.19
N LEU A 129 -5.88 -11.91 0.10
CA LEU A 129 -7.21 -11.44 -0.28
C LEU A 129 -7.69 -12.11 -1.57
N VAL A 130 -8.99 -12.28 -1.67
CA VAL A 130 -9.72 -12.65 -2.89
C VAL A 130 -10.75 -11.59 -3.22
N ASP A 131 -11.14 -11.49 -4.49
CA ASP A 131 -12.11 -10.50 -4.99
C ASP A 131 -11.78 -9.06 -4.55
N ALA A 132 -10.49 -8.70 -4.58
CA ALA A 132 -10.05 -7.38 -4.16
C ALA A 132 -10.10 -6.36 -5.29
N ALA A 133 -10.27 -5.09 -4.95
CA ALA A 133 -10.14 -3.98 -5.88
C ALA A 133 -9.42 -2.81 -5.20
N ALA A 134 -8.38 -2.30 -5.84
CA ALA A 134 -7.61 -1.17 -5.36
C ALA A 134 -7.47 -0.10 -6.45
N ARG A 135 -7.71 1.15 -6.08
CA ARG A 135 -7.38 2.32 -6.89
C ARG A 135 -6.05 2.90 -6.40
N LEU A 136 -5.14 3.16 -7.31
CA LEU A 136 -3.77 3.59 -6.97
C LEU A 136 -3.49 5.08 -7.22
N GLY A 137 -4.51 5.85 -7.60
CA GLY A 137 -4.39 7.30 -7.82
C GLY A 137 -5.71 7.93 -8.26
N THR A 138 -5.78 9.25 -8.18
CA THR A 138 -6.95 10.02 -8.63
C THR A 138 -7.12 9.87 -10.15
N GLY A 139 -8.34 9.58 -10.60
CA GLY A 139 -8.66 9.41 -12.03
C GLY A 139 -8.19 8.10 -12.65
N LEU A 140 -7.52 7.22 -11.89
CA LEU A 140 -7.13 5.91 -12.38
C LEU A 140 -8.26 4.89 -12.21
N GLU A 141 -8.37 3.98 -13.18
CA GLU A 141 -9.25 2.82 -13.06
C GLU A 141 -8.73 1.86 -11.97
N PRO A 142 -9.61 1.21 -11.21
CA PRO A 142 -9.18 0.27 -10.19
C PRO A 142 -8.55 -0.99 -10.80
N LEU A 143 -7.53 -1.51 -10.12
CA LEU A 143 -7.03 -2.86 -10.32
C LEU A 143 -7.96 -3.84 -9.61
N GLU A 144 -8.54 -4.76 -10.38
CA GLU A 144 -9.41 -5.81 -9.86
C GLU A 144 -8.66 -7.14 -9.78
N PHE A 145 -8.58 -7.70 -8.59
CA PHE A 145 -7.85 -8.91 -8.30
C PHE A 145 -8.80 -10.09 -8.02
N LEU A 146 -8.57 -11.22 -8.64
CA LEU A 146 -9.11 -12.50 -8.20
C LEU A 146 -8.42 -12.96 -6.92
N THR A 147 -7.09 -12.85 -6.90
CA THR A 147 -6.25 -13.16 -5.74
C THR A 147 -5.16 -12.11 -5.58
N LEU A 148 -4.84 -11.76 -4.33
CA LEU A 148 -3.76 -10.83 -3.98
C LEU A 148 -3.09 -11.34 -2.71
N THR A 149 -1.80 -11.70 -2.77
CA THR A 149 -1.03 -12.19 -1.63
C THR A 149 0.34 -11.52 -1.59
N GLY A 150 0.89 -11.35 -0.39
CA GLY A 150 2.22 -10.80 -0.19
C GLY A 150 2.28 -9.83 0.97
N ARG A 151 3.38 -9.10 1.04
CA ARG A 151 3.63 -8.08 2.06
C ARG A 151 3.74 -6.71 1.40
N ILE A 152 3.09 -5.73 1.99
CA ILE A 152 3.11 -4.33 1.54
C ILE A 152 3.53 -3.48 2.73
N GLY A 153 4.56 -2.68 2.57
CA GLY A 153 5.02 -1.71 3.57
C GLY A 153 4.90 -0.30 3.05
N ALA A 154 4.64 0.64 3.96
CA ALA A 154 4.67 2.06 3.68
C ALA A 154 5.22 2.83 4.87
N ARG A 155 5.95 3.93 4.60
CA ARG A 155 6.46 4.88 5.58
C ARG A 155 6.25 6.29 5.09
N ALA A 156 5.97 7.20 6.03
CA ALA A 156 5.80 8.62 5.76
C ALA A 156 6.84 9.43 6.57
N PRO A 157 8.14 9.43 6.17
CA PRO A 157 9.12 10.31 6.77
C PRO A 157 8.77 11.77 6.46
N VAL A 158 9.28 12.69 7.28
CA VAL A 158 9.05 14.14 7.09
C VAL A 158 9.49 14.57 5.69
N GLY A 159 8.55 15.10 4.92
CA GLY A 159 8.78 15.56 3.55
C GLY A 159 8.96 14.44 2.52
N GLY A 160 8.44 13.23 2.77
CA GLY A 160 8.55 12.16 1.79
C GLY A 160 7.65 10.96 2.08
N PHE A 161 7.84 9.92 1.28
CA PHE A 161 7.19 8.64 1.49
C PHE A 161 8.05 7.49 0.94
N GLU A 162 7.83 6.30 1.46
CA GLU A 162 8.43 5.06 0.99
C GLU A 162 7.36 3.98 0.90
N ILE A 163 7.34 3.23 -0.19
CA ILE A 163 6.46 2.08 -0.39
C ILE A 163 7.34 0.90 -0.77
N GLN A 164 7.08 -0.25 -0.16
CA GLN A 164 7.77 -1.49 -0.47
C GLN A 164 6.79 -2.65 -0.61
N THR A 165 7.14 -3.61 -1.44
CA THR A 165 6.44 -4.89 -1.53
C THR A 165 7.44 -6.04 -1.43
N GLU A 166 7.04 -7.13 -0.78
CA GLU A 166 7.82 -8.35 -0.68
C GLU A 166 6.96 -9.54 -1.10
N GLY A 167 7.42 -10.29 -2.10
CA GLY A 167 6.74 -11.47 -2.59
C GLY A 167 5.31 -11.20 -3.07
N LEU A 168 5.00 -9.99 -3.55
CA LEU A 168 3.67 -9.61 -3.98
C LEU A 168 3.27 -10.43 -5.22
N GLN A 169 2.23 -11.24 -5.09
CA GLN A 169 1.65 -12.06 -6.16
C GLN A 169 0.18 -11.72 -6.32
N PHE A 170 -0.29 -11.64 -7.55
CA PHE A 170 -1.70 -11.43 -7.81
C PHE A 170 -2.13 -11.97 -9.17
N GLN A 171 -3.41 -12.27 -9.27
CA GLN A 171 -4.09 -12.52 -10.52
C GLN A 171 -5.21 -11.50 -10.66
N THR A 172 -5.26 -10.79 -11.79
CA THR A 172 -6.34 -9.85 -12.07
C THR A 172 -7.53 -10.53 -12.74
N ARG A 173 -8.70 -9.89 -12.73
CA ARG A 173 -9.91 -10.42 -13.38
C ARG A 173 -9.79 -10.49 -14.90
N ASP A 174 -8.99 -9.64 -15.52
CA ASP A 174 -8.68 -9.64 -16.95
C ASP A 174 -7.58 -10.65 -17.35
N GLY A 175 -7.18 -11.55 -16.41
CA GLY A 175 -6.33 -12.69 -16.68
C GLY A 175 -4.84 -12.43 -16.56
N LEU A 176 -4.40 -11.24 -16.15
CA LEU A 176 -3.00 -10.99 -15.87
C LEU A 176 -2.55 -11.77 -14.64
N LEU A 177 -1.42 -12.45 -14.74
CA LEU A 177 -0.75 -13.13 -13.64
C LEU A 177 0.55 -12.39 -13.31
N TRP A 178 0.65 -11.90 -12.07
CA TRP A 178 1.88 -11.34 -11.53
C TRP A 178 2.57 -12.39 -10.65
N PRO A 179 3.72 -12.93 -11.07
CA PRO A 179 4.30 -14.12 -10.45
C PRO A 179 5.05 -13.87 -9.14
N GLY A 180 5.15 -12.65 -8.71
CA GLY A 180 5.93 -12.22 -7.56
C GLY A 180 7.08 -11.31 -7.95
N GLY A 181 7.68 -10.70 -6.93
CA GLY A 181 8.79 -9.76 -7.05
C GLY A 181 8.76 -8.80 -5.87
N ASN A 182 9.87 -8.10 -5.70
CA ASN A 182 10.02 -7.08 -4.68
C ASN A 182 10.14 -5.72 -5.36
N LEU A 183 9.52 -4.72 -4.75
CA LEU A 183 9.60 -3.34 -5.21
C LEU A 183 9.83 -2.44 -3.99
N LEU A 184 10.71 -1.46 -4.15
CA LEU A 184 10.88 -0.35 -3.21
C LEU A 184 10.84 0.93 -4.02
N PHE A 185 9.96 1.83 -3.64
CA PHE A 185 9.91 3.18 -4.17
C PHE A 185 9.97 4.18 -3.02
N SER A 186 10.90 5.12 -3.09
CA SER A 186 11.01 6.20 -2.12
C SER A 186 11.06 7.55 -2.82
N HIS A 187 10.44 8.54 -2.18
CA HIS A 187 10.46 9.93 -2.61
C HIS A 187 10.72 10.84 -1.41
N SER A 188 11.59 11.80 -1.58
CA SER A 188 11.84 12.90 -0.63
C SER A 188 11.66 14.23 -1.36
N ALA A 189 10.79 15.07 -0.85
CA ALA A 189 10.57 16.42 -1.38
C ALA A 189 11.82 17.29 -1.21
N ALA A 190 11.92 18.34 -2.01
CA ALA A 190 12.98 19.32 -1.89
C ALA A 190 12.98 19.97 -0.48
N GLN A 191 14.14 20.11 0.13
CA GLN A 191 14.31 20.73 1.43
C GLN A 191 15.45 21.75 1.40
N GLY A 192 15.12 23.03 1.54
CA GLY A 192 16.10 24.10 1.46
C GLY A 192 16.82 24.11 0.11
N ARG A 193 18.14 23.82 0.10
CA ARG A 193 18.96 23.72 -1.12
C ARG A 193 19.05 22.30 -1.68
N ALA A 194 18.56 21.29 -0.97
CA ALA A 194 18.58 19.91 -1.44
C ALA A 194 17.41 19.69 -2.40
N PRO A 195 17.64 19.22 -3.64
CA PRO A 195 16.57 18.92 -4.58
C PRO A 195 15.74 17.73 -4.12
N ALA A 196 14.53 17.61 -4.65
CA ALA A 196 13.74 16.40 -4.49
C ALA A 196 14.52 15.18 -5.00
N ARG A 197 14.35 14.04 -4.35
CA ARG A 197 15.04 12.79 -4.72
C ARG A 197 14.05 11.64 -4.72
N SER A 198 14.20 10.78 -5.72
CA SER A 198 13.43 9.54 -5.78
C SER A 198 14.35 8.36 -6.09
N GLU A 199 14.00 7.20 -5.57
CA GLU A 199 14.66 5.94 -5.85
C GLU A 199 13.62 4.86 -6.10
N LEU A 200 13.82 4.08 -7.16
CA LEU A 200 13.09 2.86 -7.47
C LEU A 200 14.07 1.70 -7.49
N ARG A 201 13.77 0.65 -6.74
CA ARG A 201 14.41 -0.66 -6.85
C ARG A 201 13.35 -1.71 -7.07
N ALA A 202 13.61 -2.63 -7.97
CA ALA A 202 12.73 -3.77 -8.14
C ALA A 202 13.51 -4.99 -8.66
N ASP A 203 12.94 -6.15 -8.42
CA ASP A 203 13.38 -7.42 -9.00
C ASP A 203 12.22 -8.17 -9.63
N ARG A 204 12.55 -9.03 -10.59
CA ARG A 204 11.60 -9.95 -11.26
C ARG A 204 10.34 -9.26 -11.81
N LEU A 205 10.51 -8.11 -12.46
CA LEU A 205 9.40 -7.43 -13.12
C LEU A 205 9.18 -8.00 -14.52
N ASP A 206 8.01 -8.56 -14.79
CA ASP A 206 7.57 -8.91 -16.14
C ASP A 206 7.10 -7.64 -16.85
N LEU A 207 7.84 -7.22 -17.88
CA LEU A 207 7.53 -6.01 -18.64
C LEU A 207 6.20 -6.09 -19.37
N ALA A 208 5.79 -7.27 -19.83
CA ALA A 208 4.47 -7.46 -20.44
C ALA A 208 3.35 -7.27 -19.42
N ALA A 209 3.52 -7.79 -18.21
CA ALA A 209 2.59 -7.58 -17.11
C ALA A 209 2.51 -6.11 -16.68
N VAL A 210 3.66 -5.43 -16.54
CA VAL A 210 3.70 -3.99 -16.26
C VAL A 210 2.96 -3.20 -17.33
N SER A 211 3.18 -3.51 -18.61
CA SER A 211 2.52 -2.83 -19.73
C SER A 211 1.00 -2.96 -19.70
N GLN A 212 0.49 -4.15 -19.32
CA GLN A 212 -0.96 -4.38 -19.21
C GLN A 212 -1.64 -3.55 -18.13
N ILE A 213 -0.96 -3.30 -17.00
CA ILE A 213 -1.52 -2.53 -15.88
C ILE A 213 -1.06 -1.07 -15.86
N ALA A 214 -0.19 -0.66 -16.78
CA ALA A 214 0.40 0.67 -16.79
C ALA A 214 -0.63 1.81 -16.68
N GLY A 215 -1.77 1.69 -17.39
CA GLY A 215 -2.87 2.65 -17.34
C GLY A 215 -3.58 2.76 -15.98
N ARG A 216 -3.33 1.82 -15.07
CA ARG A 216 -3.90 1.80 -13.71
C ARG A 216 -2.86 2.11 -12.63
N LEU A 217 -1.60 2.38 -13.04
CA LEU A 217 -0.51 2.74 -12.14
C LEU A 217 -0.30 4.27 -12.12
N PRO A 218 0.08 4.85 -10.99
CA PRO A 218 0.35 6.29 -10.87
C PRO A 218 1.73 6.64 -11.46
N LEU A 219 1.90 6.41 -12.76
CA LEU A 219 3.13 6.68 -13.49
C LEU A 219 3.12 8.12 -14.03
N ALA A 220 4.30 8.71 -14.20
CA ALA A 220 4.44 9.98 -14.89
C ALA A 220 4.00 9.87 -16.35
N THR A 221 3.44 10.93 -16.92
CA THR A 221 2.91 10.97 -18.29
C THR A 221 3.93 10.51 -19.34
N ALA A 222 5.21 10.89 -19.19
CA ALA A 222 6.29 10.44 -20.07
C ALA A 222 6.52 8.92 -19.99
N THR A 223 6.46 8.33 -18.79
CA THR A 223 6.57 6.88 -18.57
C THR A 223 5.39 6.14 -19.17
N HIS A 224 4.18 6.68 -19.00
CA HIS A 224 2.97 6.16 -19.65
C HIS A 224 3.10 6.11 -21.17
N ALA A 225 3.52 7.23 -21.78
CA ALA A 225 3.70 7.32 -23.21
C ALA A 225 4.74 6.32 -23.74
N LEU A 226 5.83 6.14 -23.00
CA LEU A 226 6.90 5.19 -23.35
C LEU A 226 6.39 3.75 -23.34
N ILE A 227 5.68 3.35 -22.28
CA ILE A 227 5.17 1.97 -22.09
C ILE A 227 4.04 1.69 -23.10
N SER A 228 3.13 2.65 -23.31
CA SER A 228 1.98 2.50 -24.21
C SER A 228 2.36 2.53 -25.68
N GLY A 229 3.39 3.31 -26.06
CA GLY A 229 3.83 3.44 -27.45
C GLY A 229 4.66 2.28 -27.96
N HIS A 230 5.24 1.47 -27.09
CA HIS A 230 6.13 0.38 -27.47
C HIS A 230 5.83 -0.87 -26.64
N PRO A 231 5.09 -1.85 -27.18
CA PRO A 231 4.87 -3.11 -26.49
C PRO A 231 6.22 -3.81 -26.20
N VAL A 232 6.65 -3.75 -24.97
CA VAL A 232 7.90 -4.32 -24.50
C VAL A 232 7.62 -5.64 -23.80
N LYS A 233 8.37 -6.68 -24.12
CA LYS A 233 8.39 -7.96 -23.43
C LYS A 233 9.78 -8.22 -22.88
N GLY A 234 9.87 -8.89 -21.77
CA GLY A 234 11.13 -9.28 -21.14
C GLY A 234 10.97 -9.35 -19.63
N LEU A 235 11.93 -9.97 -18.99
CA LEU A 235 12.03 -10.05 -17.54
C LEU A 235 13.13 -9.11 -17.07
N VAL A 236 12.76 -8.12 -16.27
CA VAL A 236 13.72 -7.31 -15.51
C VAL A 236 14.12 -8.14 -14.29
N GLU A 237 15.34 -8.66 -14.28
CA GLU A 237 15.88 -9.42 -13.16
C GLU A 237 16.18 -8.50 -11.99
N THR A 238 16.73 -7.31 -12.27
CA THR A 238 16.96 -6.25 -11.30
C THR A 238 16.89 -4.90 -11.97
N VAL A 239 16.32 -3.91 -11.29
CA VAL A 239 16.39 -2.50 -11.68
C VAL A 239 16.66 -1.63 -10.47
N GLN A 240 17.52 -0.63 -10.64
CA GLN A 240 17.75 0.45 -9.72
C GLN A 240 17.75 1.76 -10.53
N ALA A 241 16.80 2.62 -10.22
CA ALA A 241 16.71 3.96 -10.80
C ALA A 241 16.76 5.00 -9.68
N ARG A 242 17.51 6.05 -9.89
CA ARG A 242 17.62 7.20 -8.99
C ARG A 242 17.51 8.48 -9.81
N TRP A 243 16.78 9.46 -9.32
CA TRP A 243 16.69 10.76 -9.95
C TRP A 243 16.54 11.89 -8.95
N GLN A 244 16.92 13.09 -9.38
CA GLN A 244 16.75 14.32 -8.61
C GLN A 244 15.89 15.29 -9.42
N GLY A 245 15.19 16.17 -8.73
CA GLY A 245 14.19 17.06 -9.30
C GLY A 245 12.80 16.43 -9.33
N GLU A 246 11.89 17.04 -10.05
CA GLU A 246 10.52 16.52 -10.19
C GLU A 246 10.49 15.22 -10.98
N THR A 247 9.62 14.29 -10.57
CA THR A 247 9.49 12.98 -11.23
C THR A 247 9.09 13.09 -12.70
N ALA A 248 8.34 14.14 -13.07
CA ALA A 248 7.93 14.39 -14.45
C ALA A 248 9.06 14.96 -15.34
N GLN A 249 10.01 15.69 -14.75
CA GLN A 249 11.14 16.33 -15.44
C GLN A 249 12.39 16.26 -14.54
N PRO A 250 13.05 15.10 -14.46
CA PRO A 250 14.21 14.94 -13.61
C PRO A 250 15.40 15.75 -14.13
N GLU A 251 16.08 16.46 -13.25
CA GLU A 251 17.31 17.20 -13.54
C GLU A 251 18.49 16.26 -13.77
N THR A 252 18.55 15.19 -13.00
CA THR A 252 19.55 14.12 -13.14
C THR A 252 18.89 12.76 -12.93
N TYR A 253 19.36 11.76 -13.64
CA TYR A 253 18.92 10.37 -13.42
C TYR A 253 20.06 9.38 -13.59
N GLU A 254 19.99 8.29 -12.86
CA GLU A 254 20.84 7.12 -13.00
C GLU A 254 19.95 5.89 -13.09
N LEU A 255 20.15 5.06 -14.12
CA LEU A 255 19.41 3.81 -14.31
C LEU A 255 20.40 2.67 -14.48
N ARG A 256 20.26 1.64 -13.66
CA ARG A 256 20.93 0.34 -13.80
C ARG A 256 19.88 -0.75 -13.86
N ALA A 257 19.91 -1.55 -14.91
CA ALA A 257 18.98 -2.65 -15.06
C ALA A 257 19.67 -3.87 -15.66
N LYS A 258 19.26 -5.05 -15.24
CA LYS A 258 19.58 -6.32 -15.89
C LYS A 258 18.29 -6.91 -16.42
N ILE A 259 18.22 -7.06 -17.74
CA ILE A 259 17.01 -7.50 -18.44
C ILE A 259 17.35 -8.74 -19.26
N SER A 260 16.51 -9.76 -19.19
CA SER A 260 16.58 -10.95 -20.02
C SER A 260 15.37 -11.07 -20.95
N GLY A 261 15.57 -11.65 -22.12
CA GLY A 261 14.49 -11.88 -23.09
C GLY A 261 13.83 -10.58 -23.62
N LEU A 262 14.58 -9.46 -23.67
CA LEU A 262 14.06 -8.18 -24.15
C LEU A 262 13.62 -8.28 -25.62
N ASN A 263 12.36 -7.97 -25.87
CA ASN A 263 11.78 -7.86 -27.21
C ASN A 263 10.97 -6.56 -27.28
N VAL A 264 11.36 -5.67 -28.18
CA VAL A 264 10.72 -4.38 -28.43
C VAL A 264 10.15 -4.40 -29.83
N ARG A 265 8.83 -4.25 -29.98
CA ARG A 265 8.19 -4.10 -31.29
C ARG A 265 8.03 -2.62 -31.59
N SER A 266 8.64 -2.17 -32.71
CA SER A 266 8.39 -0.83 -33.21
C SER A 266 7.00 -0.76 -33.85
N ALA A 267 6.22 0.25 -33.51
CA ALA A 267 4.91 0.51 -34.14
C ALA A 267 5.03 1.05 -35.57
N HIS A 268 6.26 1.22 -36.13
CA HIS A 268 6.52 1.83 -37.41
C HIS A 268 6.87 0.83 -38.51
N ALA A 269 6.06 -0.19 -38.76
CA ALA A 269 6.24 -1.06 -39.91
C ALA A 269 4.91 -1.52 -40.48
N MET A 270 4.08 -0.64 -40.98
CA MET A 270 2.97 -0.91 -41.89
C MET A 270 2.64 0.37 -42.72
N ASP A 271 3.62 0.93 -43.42
CA ASP A 271 3.32 1.76 -44.58
C ASP A 271 4.33 1.42 -45.69
N GLY A 272 4.24 0.15 -46.12
CA GLY A 272 4.92 -0.36 -47.29
C GLY A 272 4.11 0.01 -48.50
N GLY A 273 4.46 1.13 -49.13
CA GLY A 273 3.86 1.61 -50.34
C GLY A 273 3.77 0.52 -51.40
N ALA A 274 2.57 0.31 -51.92
CA ALA A 274 2.33 -0.41 -53.14
C ALA A 274 3.04 0.34 -54.29
N ALA A 275 4.15 -0.21 -54.76
CA ALA A 275 4.77 0.23 -56.01
C ALA A 275 3.78 -0.04 -57.13
N LYS A 276 3.21 1.02 -57.71
CA LYS A 276 2.54 0.97 -59.00
C LYS A 276 3.61 0.70 -60.04
N THR A 277 3.63 -0.49 -60.59
CA THR A 277 4.23 -0.75 -61.91
C THR A 277 3.26 -0.27 -62.99
N GLY A 278 3.61 0.80 -63.67
CA GLY A 278 3.07 1.21 -64.96
C GLY A 278 3.85 0.56 -66.09
#